data_3cf0a47fbbb30b8ad97057e4dd977f3e
#
_entry.id   3cf0a47fbbb30b8ad97057e4dd977f3e
#
_cell.length_a   1.000
_cell.length_b   1.000
_cell.length_c   1.000
_cell.angle_alpha   90.00
_cell.angle_beta   90.00
_cell.angle_gamma   90.00
#
_symmetry.space_group_name_H-M   'P 1'
#
loop_
_entity.id
_entity.type
_entity.pdbx_description
1 polymer ?
#
loop_
_entity_poly.entity_id
_entity_poly.type
_entity_poly.pdbx_seq_one_letter_code
_entity_poly.pdbx_strand_id
1 'polypeptide(L)'
;MYLSSEKKKEIFATYGKSDLDTGSSEGQIALFSFRINHLTEHLKQNKKDFSTRRALISLVGKRRRLLDYLAKNDIERYRAIIAKLNLRR
;
A
#
# COMPACT_ATOMS: atom_id res chain seq x y z
N MET A 1 -0.56 8.66 14.69
CA MET A 1 -0.63 8.02 13.37
C MET A 1 -2.03 7.46 13.13
N TYR A 2 -2.56 7.63 11.94
CA TYR A 2 -3.91 7.17 11.61
C TYR A 2 -4.02 5.64 11.51
N LEU A 3 -2.90 4.94 11.39
CA LEU A 3 -2.88 3.49 11.38
C LEU A 3 -2.60 2.95 12.78
N SER A 4 -3.60 2.38 13.42
CA SER A 4 -3.43 1.71 14.70
C SER A 4 -2.68 0.39 14.52
N SER A 5 -2.14 -0.16 15.62
CA SER A 5 -1.50 -1.47 15.58
C SER A 5 -2.47 -2.56 15.16
N GLU A 6 -3.72 -2.46 15.59
CA GLU A 6 -4.77 -3.41 15.21
C GLU A 6 -5.05 -3.37 13.71
N LYS A 7 -5.12 -2.16 13.14
CA LYS A 7 -5.37 -2.00 11.71
C LYS A 7 -4.22 -2.55 10.88
N LYS A 8 -2.98 -2.33 11.31
CA LYS A 8 -1.81 -2.90 10.64
C LYS A 8 -1.84 -4.43 10.66
N LYS A 9 -2.15 -5.02 11.81
CA LYS A 9 -2.27 -6.47 11.93
C LYS A 9 -3.35 -7.02 11.01
N GLU A 10 -4.49 -6.33 10.95
CA GLU A 10 -5.59 -6.71 10.07
C GLU A 10 -5.17 -6.73 8.61
N ILE A 11 -4.44 -5.69 8.18
CA ILE A 11 -3.93 -5.61 6.81
C ILE A 11 -2.98 -6.77 6.52
N PHE A 12 -2.03 -7.03 7.40
CA PHE A 12 -1.05 -8.10 7.20
C PHE A 12 -1.70 -9.49 7.25
N ALA A 13 -2.72 -9.68 8.07
CA ALA A 13 -3.46 -10.94 8.10
C ALA A 13 -4.22 -11.18 6.80
N THR A 14 -4.76 -10.12 6.22
CA THR A 14 -5.56 -10.22 4.99
C THR A 14 -4.69 -10.40 3.74
N TYR A 15 -3.58 -9.68 3.65
CA TYR A 15 -2.78 -9.60 2.43
C TYR A 15 -1.40 -10.24 2.55
N GLY A 16 -0.88 -10.40 3.74
CA GLY A 16 0.38 -11.08 4.00
C GLY A 16 0.17 -12.55 4.31
N LYS A 17 1.22 -13.22 4.78
CA LYS A 17 1.15 -14.63 5.18
C LYS A 17 0.57 -14.79 6.57
N SER A 18 0.71 -13.77 7.41
CA SER A 18 0.17 -13.75 8.77
C SER A 18 0.06 -12.30 9.21
N ASP A 19 -0.58 -12.07 10.35
CA ASP A 19 -0.70 -10.74 10.93
C ASP A 19 0.63 -10.15 11.39
N LEU A 20 1.67 -10.98 11.47
CA LEU A 20 3.01 -10.55 11.82
C LEU A 20 3.94 -10.46 10.61
N ASP A 21 3.43 -10.75 9.42
CA ASP A 21 4.23 -10.76 8.19
C ASP A 21 4.37 -9.34 7.64
N THR A 22 5.26 -8.58 8.27
CA THR A 22 5.56 -7.21 7.85
C THR A 22 6.58 -7.14 6.72
N GLY A 23 7.21 -8.28 6.40
CA GLY A 23 8.27 -8.34 5.40
C GLY A 23 7.82 -8.78 4.02
N SER A 24 6.58 -9.25 3.86
CA SER A 24 6.13 -9.69 2.55
C SER A 24 5.84 -8.50 1.63
N SER A 25 6.06 -8.69 0.34
CA SER A 25 5.75 -7.64 -0.65
C SER A 25 4.26 -7.33 -0.65
N GLU A 26 3.43 -8.35 -0.57
CA GLU A 26 1.97 -8.16 -0.56
C GLU A 26 1.50 -7.35 0.64
N GLY A 27 2.02 -7.65 1.83
CA GLY A 27 1.68 -6.90 3.04
C GLY A 27 2.10 -5.44 2.93
N GLN A 28 3.30 -5.18 2.42
CA GLN A 28 3.80 -3.82 2.23
C GLN A 28 2.97 -3.06 1.19
N ILE A 29 2.63 -3.70 0.08
CA ILE A 29 1.81 -3.09 -0.96
C ILE A 29 0.43 -2.72 -0.40
N ALA A 30 -0.18 -3.60 0.39
CA ALA A 30 -1.48 -3.33 1.00
C ALA A 30 -1.40 -2.17 1.97
N LEU A 31 -0.35 -2.11 2.78
CA LEU A 31 -0.13 -1.03 3.74
C LEU A 31 0.04 0.31 3.02
N PHE A 32 0.87 0.35 1.98
CA PHE A 32 1.05 1.57 1.19
C PHE A 32 -0.26 1.99 0.52
N SER A 33 -1.03 1.05 0.01
CA SER A 33 -2.31 1.35 -0.63
C SER A 33 -3.29 1.98 0.36
N PHE A 34 -3.36 1.46 1.58
CA PHE A 34 -4.20 2.02 2.62
C PHE A 34 -3.77 3.46 2.94
N ARG A 35 -2.47 3.69 3.11
CA ARG A 35 -1.94 5.02 3.40
C ARG A 35 -2.17 5.99 2.25
N ILE A 36 -1.99 5.53 1.01
CA ILE A 36 -2.23 6.34 -0.19
C ILE A 36 -3.69 6.80 -0.23
N ASN A 37 -4.62 5.89 0.01
CA ASN A 37 -6.04 6.23 0.03
C ASN A 37 -6.37 7.24 1.11
N HIS A 38 -5.79 7.08 2.29
CA HIS A 38 -6.00 8.00 3.40
C HIS A 38 -5.48 9.40 3.07
N LEU A 39 -4.28 9.50 2.51
CA LEU A 39 -3.69 10.79 2.14
C LEU A 39 -4.44 11.43 0.97
N THR A 40 -4.93 10.64 0.03
CA THR A 40 -5.73 11.14 -1.08
C THR A 40 -7.00 11.82 -0.57
N GLU A 41 -7.69 11.18 0.37
CA GLU A 41 -8.87 11.78 0.98
C GLU A 41 -8.55 13.06 1.75
N HIS A 42 -7.42 13.05 2.47
CA HIS A 42 -6.97 14.25 3.17
C HIS A 42 -6.74 15.42 2.21
N LEU A 43 -6.11 15.15 1.06
CA LEU A 43 -5.80 16.19 0.07
C LEU A 43 -7.04 16.73 -0.64
N LYS A 44 -8.13 15.98 -0.69
CA LYS A 44 -9.39 16.50 -1.24
C LYS A 44 -9.91 17.67 -0.42
N GLN A 45 -9.68 17.66 0.89
CA GLN A 45 -10.12 18.71 1.80
C GLN A 45 -9.03 19.75 2.06
N ASN A 46 -7.77 19.40 1.86
CA ASN A 46 -6.63 20.25 2.15
C ASN A 46 -5.71 20.34 0.93
N LYS A 47 -6.20 20.98 -0.12
CA LYS A 47 -5.54 21.02 -1.43
C LYS A 47 -4.17 21.69 -1.42
N LYS A 48 -3.91 22.55 -0.43
CA LYS A 48 -2.65 23.28 -0.34
C LYS A 48 -1.65 22.64 0.63
N ASP A 49 -1.95 21.44 1.11
CA ASP A 49 -1.02 20.71 1.96
C ASP A 49 0.05 20.04 1.10
N PHE A 50 1.09 20.79 0.78
CA PHE A 50 2.15 20.33 -0.13
C PHE A 50 3.03 19.26 0.48
N SER A 51 3.21 19.26 1.81
CA SER A 51 3.95 18.21 2.51
C SER A 51 3.26 16.86 2.33
N THR A 52 1.96 16.81 2.53
CA THR A 52 1.19 15.57 2.36
C THR A 52 1.21 15.12 0.90
N ARG A 53 1.16 16.07 -0.05
CA ARG A 53 1.22 15.73 -1.47
C ARG A 53 2.55 15.07 -1.82
N ARG A 54 3.67 15.59 -1.30
CA ARG A 54 4.98 14.97 -1.52
C ARG A 54 5.05 13.57 -0.92
N ALA A 55 4.50 13.41 0.30
CA ALA A 55 4.46 12.10 0.95
C ALA A 55 3.64 11.11 0.12
N LEU A 56 2.51 11.55 -0.42
CA LEU A 56 1.67 10.72 -1.28
C LEU A 56 2.43 10.26 -2.52
N ILE A 57 3.09 11.18 -3.21
CA ILE A 57 3.88 10.84 -4.41
C ILE A 57 4.98 9.85 -4.07
N SER A 58 5.66 10.03 -2.94
CA SER A 58 6.69 9.11 -2.49
C SER A 58 6.14 7.70 -2.24
N LEU A 59 4.97 7.60 -1.60
CA LEU A 59 4.33 6.31 -1.33
C LEU A 59 3.89 5.61 -2.61
N VAL A 60 3.35 6.36 -3.56
CA VAL A 60 2.97 5.80 -4.87
C VAL A 60 4.18 5.23 -5.58
N GLY A 61 5.31 5.95 -5.55
CA GLY A 61 6.56 5.48 -6.14
C GLY A 61 7.08 4.22 -5.47
N LYS A 62 7.04 4.15 -4.14
CA LYS A 62 7.47 2.97 -3.39
C LYS A 62 6.59 1.77 -3.69
N ARG A 63 5.28 1.97 -3.74
CA ARG A 63 4.34 0.90 -4.08
C ARG A 63 4.62 0.37 -5.48
N ARG A 64 4.86 1.26 -6.43
CA ARG A 64 5.15 0.86 -7.81
C ARG A 64 6.41 0.00 -7.90
N ARG A 65 7.46 0.38 -7.16
CA ARG A 65 8.70 -0.42 -7.14
C ARG A 65 8.46 -1.82 -6.59
N LEU A 66 7.67 -1.94 -5.53
CA LEU A 66 7.31 -3.24 -4.98
C LEU A 66 6.50 -4.07 -5.96
N LEU A 67 5.55 -3.45 -6.66
CA LEU A 67 4.76 -4.13 -7.67
C LEU A 67 5.63 -4.59 -8.84
N ASP A 68 6.55 -3.76 -9.30
CA ASP A 68 7.47 -4.13 -10.37
C ASP A 68 8.37 -5.29 -9.96
N TYR A 69 8.89 -5.24 -8.74
CA TYR A 69 9.69 -6.31 -8.18
C TYR A 69 8.89 -7.63 -8.14
N LEU A 70 7.68 -7.57 -7.65
CA LEU A 70 6.82 -8.74 -7.53
C LEU A 70 6.48 -9.31 -8.92
N ALA A 71 6.16 -8.45 -9.88
CA ALA A 71 5.86 -8.88 -11.24
C ALA A 71 7.04 -9.59 -11.89
N LYS A 72 8.25 -9.13 -11.60
CA LYS A 72 9.47 -9.72 -12.14
C LYS A 72 9.80 -11.07 -11.51
N ASN A 73 9.54 -11.22 -10.22
CA ASN A 73 9.95 -12.41 -9.47
C ASN A 73 8.84 -13.44 -9.32
N ASP A 74 7.58 -13.03 -9.29
CA ASP A 74 6.45 -13.94 -9.15
C ASP A 74 5.19 -13.29 -9.75
N ILE A 75 4.98 -13.51 -11.04
CA ILE A 75 3.90 -12.87 -11.78
C ILE A 75 2.51 -13.27 -11.26
N GLU A 76 2.36 -14.48 -10.75
CA GLU A 76 1.06 -14.92 -10.23
C GLU A 76 0.70 -14.18 -8.94
N ARG A 77 1.66 -13.98 -8.04
CA ARG A 77 1.45 -13.19 -6.83
C ARG A 77 1.15 -11.73 -7.19
N TYR A 78 1.82 -11.20 -8.18
CA TYR A 78 1.57 -9.85 -8.67
C TYR A 78 0.12 -9.69 -9.16
N ARG A 79 -0.33 -10.62 -9.98
CA ARG A 79 -1.71 -10.59 -10.50
C ARG A 79 -2.73 -10.73 -9.38
N ALA A 80 -2.46 -11.61 -8.41
CA ALA A 80 -3.35 -11.83 -7.28
C ALA A 80 -3.50 -10.56 -6.43
N ILE A 81 -2.40 -9.87 -6.10
CA ILE A 81 -2.47 -8.69 -5.25
C ILE A 81 -3.13 -7.51 -5.99
N ILE A 82 -2.89 -7.36 -7.29
CA ILE A 82 -3.52 -6.32 -8.08
C ILE A 82 -5.04 -6.53 -8.10
N ALA A 83 -5.49 -7.76 -8.31
CA ALA A 83 -6.92 -8.07 -8.31
C ALA A 83 -7.53 -7.85 -6.93
N LYS A 84 -6.84 -8.30 -5.88
CA LYS A 84 -7.33 -8.21 -4.50
C LYS A 84 -7.47 -6.77 -4.03
N LEU A 85 -6.54 -5.90 -4.40
CA LEU A 85 -6.55 -4.48 -4.02
C LEU A 85 -7.18 -3.58 -5.08
N ASN A 86 -7.57 -4.15 -6.21
CA ASN A 86 -8.14 -3.40 -7.33
C ASN A 86 -7.23 -2.27 -7.80
N LEU A 87 -5.95 -2.59 -7.97
CA LEU A 87 -4.96 -1.64 -8.44
C LEU A 87 -4.87 -1.65 -9.95
N ARG A 88 -4.50 -0.51 -10.52
CA ARG A 88 -4.36 -0.37 -11.96
C ARG A 88 -2.94 -0.51 -12.44
N ARG A 89 -2.01 -0.93 -11.64
CA ARG A 89 -0.74 -0.94 -12.10
C ARG A 89 0.15 -1.86 -12.42
#